data_d7d03216c30e91b3569f2abf1e244d98
#
_entry.id   d7d03216c30e91b3569f2abf1e244d98
#
_cell.length_a   1.000
_cell.length_b   1.000
_cell.length_c   1.000
_cell.angle_alpha   90.00
_cell.angle_beta   90.00
_cell.angle_gamma   90.00
#
_symmetry.space_group_name_H-M   'P 1'
#
loop_
_entity.id
_entity.type
_entity.pdbx_description
1 polymer ?
#
loop_
_entity_poly.entity_id
_entity_poly.type
_entity_poly.pdbx_seq_one_letter_code
_entity_poly.pdbx_strand_id
1 'polypeptide(L)'
;MMTTIAERAPISPGEPAPNFTLPAVGRDGTVSLDDYRGRSPVLLAMFRGLYCPFCRRAIAQLGTATDSLKALGVETLAIVATTPENARLYFRFRPTRAPLAADSELITHRAYGLPHPPVTPELMAAIRQTRINPTGELSEPLPIPEVTPALDKIHGFTPSDRDHKDSERQFPQLKGQFLVDRDGIVRWANIETFKEGLTGLGKFPTEQDMIAAARALKG
;
A
#
# COMPACT_ATOMS: atom_id res chain seq x y z
N MET A 1 -2.62 31.52 -3.58
CA MET A 1 -3.89 30.77 -3.73
C MET A 1 -3.55 29.29 -3.69
N MET A 2 -3.78 28.62 -2.56
CA MET A 2 -3.67 27.16 -2.47
C MET A 2 -4.92 26.58 -3.13
N THR A 3 -4.75 26.00 -4.29
CA THR A 3 -5.83 25.24 -4.94
C THR A 3 -6.08 24.00 -4.09
N THR A 4 -7.19 23.97 -3.37
CA THR A 4 -7.68 22.77 -2.70
C THR A 4 -7.92 21.74 -3.79
N ILE A 5 -7.03 20.76 -3.93
CA ILE A 5 -7.27 19.61 -4.79
C ILE A 5 -8.42 18.87 -4.12
N ALA A 6 -9.61 18.91 -4.73
CA ALA A 6 -10.75 18.14 -4.29
C ALA A 6 -10.31 16.67 -4.20
N GLU A 7 -10.45 16.04 -3.03
CA GLU A 7 -10.15 14.62 -2.86
C GLU A 7 -11.02 13.83 -3.84
N ARG A 8 -10.37 13.19 -4.81
CA ARG A 8 -11.04 12.30 -5.73
C ARG A 8 -11.50 11.07 -4.96
N ALA A 9 -12.71 10.60 -5.22
CA ALA A 9 -13.16 9.31 -4.71
C ALA A 9 -12.23 8.19 -5.24
N PRO A 10 -12.01 7.11 -4.45
CA PRO A 10 -11.22 5.97 -4.91
C PRO A 10 -11.74 5.40 -6.22
N ILE A 11 -10.81 5.05 -7.10
CA ILE A 11 -11.10 4.39 -8.38
C ILE A 11 -11.83 3.08 -8.09
N SER A 12 -12.94 2.88 -8.80
CA SER A 12 -13.79 1.70 -8.67
C SER A 12 -13.55 0.68 -9.78
N PRO A 13 -13.89 -0.60 -9.56
CA PRO A 13 -13.91 -1.59 -10.63
C PRO A 13 -14.77 -1.11 -11.81
N GLY A 14 -14.21 -1.26 -13.03
CA GLY A 14 -14.79 -0.75 -14.29
C GLY A 14 -14.20 0.56 -14.77
N GLU A 15 -13.50 1.33 -13.92
CA GLU A 15 -12.88 2.58 -14.31
C GLU A 15 -11.45 2.38 -14.86
N PRO A 16 -10.99 3.26 -15.77
CA PRO A 16 -9.60 3.25 -16.24
C PRO A 16 -8.63 3.55 -15.10
N ALA A 17 -7.59 2.73 -14.96
CA ALA A 17 -6.51 2.93 -14.01
C ALA A 17 -5.65 4.13 -14.46
N PRO A 18 -5.40 5.14 -13.60
CA PRO A 18 -4.49 6.23 -13.90
C PRO A 18 -3.07 5.72 -14.17
N ASN A 19 -2.45 6.22 -15.24
CA ASN A 19 -1.07 5.89 -15.53
C ASN A 19 -0.13 6.61 -14.56
N PHE A 20 1.04 6.00 -14.36
CA PHE A 20 2.14 6.57 -13.58
C PHE A 20 3.48 6.14 -14.16
N THR A 21 4.53 6.89 -13.85
CA THR A 21 5.93 6.50 -14.07
C THR A 21 6.71 6.87 -12.83
N LEU A 22 7.30 5.87 -12.18
CA LEU A 22 7.95 5.99 -10.88
C LEU A 22 9.36 5.40 -10.91
N PRO A 23 10.29 5.89 -10.09
CA PRO A 23 11.60 5.25 -9.91
C PRO A 23 11.47 3.79 -9.45
N ALA A 24 12.12 2.89 -10.16
CA ALA A 24 12.24 1.50 -9.72
C ALA A 24 13.22 1.38 -8.53
N VAL A 25 12.93 0.48 -7.58
CA VAL A 25 13.76 0.31 -6.38
C VAL A 25 14.82 -0.78 -6.58
N GLY A 26 14.45 -1.93 -7.13
CA GLY A 26 15.32 -3.09 -7.28
C GLY A 26 16.24 -3.06 -8.54
N ARG A 27 16.11 -2.04 -9.38
CA ARG A 27 16.89 -1.85 -10.61
C ARG A 27 17.00 -0.36 -10.93
N ASP A 28 17.85 -0.02 -11.87
CA ASP A 28 17.92 1.33 -12.43
C ASP A 28 16.71 1.63 -13.33
N GLY A 29 16.44 2.92 -13.51
CA GLY A 29 15.35 3.42 -14.34
C GLY A 29 14.00 3.51 -13.61
N THR A 30 12.95 3.39 -14.39
CA THR A 30 11.57 3.59 -13.93
C THR A 30 10.70 2.36 -14.19
N VAL A 31 9.53 2.35 -13.61
CA VAL A 31 8.42 1.44 -13.89
C VAL A 31 7.15 2.26 -14.10
N SER A 32 6.37 1.88 -15.09
CA SER A 32 5.12 2.54 -15.46
C SER A 32 3.98 1.52 -15.52
N LEU A 33 2.73 1.96 -15.35
CA LEU A 33 1.58 1.11 -15.62
C LEU A 33 1.55 0.68 -17.10
N ASP A 34 2.01 1.53 -18.02
CA ASP A 34 2.07 1.20 -19.46
C ASP A 34 3.03 0.05 -19.77
N ASP A 35 3.95 -0.30 -18.88
CA ASP A 35 4.81 -1.48 -19.04
C ASP A 35 4.01 -2.79 -19.02
N TYR A 36 2.81 -2.76 -18.44
CA TYR A 36 1.89 -3.91 -18.28
C TYR A 36 0.77 -3.91 -19.30
N ARG A 37 0.34 -2.73 -19.81
CA ARG A 37 -0.76 -2.61 -20.77
C ARG A 37 -0.51 -3.44 -22.02
N GLY A 38 -1.54 -4.15 -22.48
CA GLY A 38 -1.49 -5.06 -23.64
C GLY A 38 -0.68 -6.33 -23.40
N ARG A 39 -0.05 -6.50 -22.24
CA ARG A 39 0.84 -7.65 -21.92
C ARG A 39 0.27 -8.53 -20.81
N SER A 40 0.11 -7.98 -19.63
CA SER A 40 -0.34 -8.72 -18.45
C SER A 40 -1.18 -7.87 -17.53
N PRO A 41 -2.17 -8.44 -16.84
CA PRO A 41 -2.76 -7.81 -15.67
C PRO A 41 -1.70 -7.57 -14.60
N VAL A 42 -1.92 -6.55 -13.75
CA VAL A 42 -1.03 -6.25 -12.64
C VAL A 42 -1.81 -5.95 -11.36
N LEU A 43 -1.39 -6.56 -10.26
CA LEU A 43 -1.85 -6.21 -8.92
C LEU A 43 -0.94 -5.09 -8.37
N LEU A 44 -1.48 -3.88 -8.33
CA LEU A 44 -0.85 -2.71 -7.73
C LEU A 44 -1.17 -2.69 -6.24
N ALA A 45 -0.15 -2.58 -5.38
CA ALA A 45 -0.32 -2.40 -3.96
C ALA A 45 0.40 -1.11 -3.51
N MET A 46 -0.37 -0.12 -3.08
CA MET A 46 0.12 1.20 -2.70
C MET A 46 0.21 1.29 -1.18
N PHE A 47 1.41 1.57 -0.69
CA PHE A 47 1.76 1.56 0.73
C PHE A 47 2.22 2.93 1.20
N ARG A 48 1.97 3.22 2.47
CA ARG A 48 2.67 4.29 3.20
C ARG A 48 4.18 4.05 3.21
N GLY A 49 4.93 4.98 3.78
CA GLY A 49 6.37 4.84 3.98
C GLY A 49 6.76 3.67 4.89
N LEU A 50 8.06 3.45 4.98
CA LEU A 50 8.63 2.32 5.72
C LEU A 50 8.51 2.45 7.24
N TYR A 51 8.15 3.61 7.76
CA TYR A 51 7.75 3.80 9.16
C TYR A 51 6.55 2.94 9.57
N CYS A 52 5.70 2.56 8.62
CA CYS A 52 4.47 1.82 8.86
C CYS A 52 4.74 0.30 9.00
N PRO A 53 4.62 -0.31 10.19
CA PRO A 53 4.89 -1.75 10.38
C PRO A 53 3.94 -2.64 9.56
N PHE A 54 2.68 -2.22 9.43
CA PHE A 54 1.70 -2.93 8.60
C PHE A 54 2.10 -2.96 7.13
N CYS A 55 2.69 -1.86 6.63
CA CYS A 55 3.13 -1.75 5.24
C CYS A 55 4.35 -2.64 4.99
N ARG A 56 5.34 -2.63 5.90
CA ARG A 56 6.51 -3.52 5.80
C ARG A 56 6.10 -5.00 5.75
N ARG A 57 5.18 -5.41 6.64
CA ARG A 57 4.64 -6.77 6.65
C ARG A 57 3.85 -7.09 5.38
N ALA A 58 2.97 -6.19 4.95
CA ALA A 58 2.15 -6.40 3.75
C ALA A 58 2.99 -6.51 2.46
N ILE A 59 4.10 -5.77 2.35
CA ILE A 59 5.06 -5.93 1.24
C ILE A 59 5.69 -7.32 1.26
N ALA A 60 6.06 -7.84 2.43
CA ALA A 60 6.58 -9.20 2.55
C ALA A 60 5.52 -10.25 2.17
N GLN A 61 4.26 -10.08 2.60
CA GLN A 61 3.14 -10.94 2.22
C GLN A 61 2.87 -10.90 0.71
N LEU A 62 2.88 -9.72 0.09
CA LEU A 62 2.77 -9.60 -1.36
C LEU A 62 3.93 -10.33 -2.07
N GLY A 63 5.16 -10.19 -1.56
CA GLY A 63 6.32 -10.90 -2.07
C GLY A 63 6.15 -12.43 -2.04
N THR A 64 5.50 -12.95 -1.00
CA THR A 64 5.17 -14.39 -0.92
C THR A 64 4.12 -14.78 -1.96
N ALA A 65 3.09 -13.96 -2.16
CA ALA A 65 2.01 -14.22 -3.12
C ALA A 65 2.41 -14.00 -4.60
N THR A 66 3.54 -13.35 -4.86
CA THR A 66 3.98 -12.98 -6.22
C THR A 66 4.06 -14.18 -7.15
N ASP A 67 4.65 -15.29 -6.71
CA ASP A 67 4.82 -16.49 -7.56
C ASP A 67 3.46 -17.13 -7.88
N SER A 68 2.54 -17.20 -6.91
CA SER A 68 1.19 -17.73 -7.10
C SER A 68 0.36 -16.87 -8.06
N LEU A 69 0.48 -15.55 -7.97
CA LEU A 69 -0.19 -14.63 -8.88
C LEU A 69 0.39 -14.70 -10.29
N LYS A 70 1.72 -14.80 -10.40
CA LYS A 70 2.40 -14.97 -11.69
C LYS A 70 2.02 -16.26 -12.40
N ALA A 71 1.83 -17.36 -11.67
CA ALA A 71 1.29 -18.61 -12.22
C ALA A 71 -0.12 -18.46 -12.81
N LEU A 72 -0.89 -17.45 -12.37
CA LEU A 72 -2.18 -17.07 -12.94
C LEU A 72 -2.06 -16.03 -14.05
N GLY A 73 -0.85 -15.60 -14.42
CA GLY A 73 -0.57 -14.59 -15.43
C GLY A 73 -0.77 -13.15 -14.94
N VAL A 74 -0.75 -12.93 -13.64
CA VAL A 74 -0.88 -11.61 -13.01
C VAL A 74 0.46 -11.19 -12.45
N GLU A 75 0.99 -10.06 -12.90
CA GLU A 75 2.18 -9.44 -12.33
C GLU A 75 1.83 -8.68 -11.04
N THR A 76 2.85 -8.37 -10.22
CA THR A 76 2.68 -7.59 -8.99
C THR A 76 3.56 -6.35 -9.02
N LEU A 77 3.12 -5.26 -8.38
CA LEU A 77 3.94 -4.08 -8.15
C LEU A 77 3.59 -3.45 -6.80
N ALA A 78 4.57 -3.35 -5.92
CA ALA A 78 4.45 -2.61 -4.67
C ALA A 78 4.96 -1.18 -4.86
N ILE A 79 4.12 -0.19 -4.55
CA ILE A 79 4.46 1.23 -4.60
C ILE A 79 4.56 1.73 -3.15
N VAL A 80 5.76 2.19 -2.77
CA VAL A 80 6.06 2.62 -1.40
C VAL A 80 6.25 4.13 -1.36
N ALA A 81 5.52 4.79 -0.47
CA ALA A 81 5.56 6.25 -0.33
C ALA A 81 6.81 6.71 0.46
N THR A 82 7.97 6.55 -0.14
CA THR A 82 9.26 7.01 0.39
C THR A 82 10.21 7.35 -0.76
N THR A 83 11.38 7.92 -0.45
CA THR A 83 12.37 8.18 -1.49
C THR A 83 12.98 6.88 -2.04
N PRO A 84 13.43 6.87 -3.31
CA PRO A 84 14.10 5.70 -3.89
C PRO A 84 15.31 5.23 -3.07
N GLU A 85 16.08 6.17 -2.52
CA GLU A 85 17.27 5.87 -1.70
C GLU A 85 16.89 5.17 -0.39
N ASN A 86 15.84 5.66 0.30
CA ASN A 86 15.37 5.04 1.54
C ASN A 86 14.81 3.64 1.26
N ALA A 87 14.04 3.48 0.19
CA ALA A 87 13.53 2.18 -0.23
C ALA A 87 14.67 1.21 -0.56
N ARG A 88 15.66 1.62 -1.38
CA ARG A 88 16.82 0.78 -1.72
C ARG A 88 17.61 0.37 -0.50
N LEU A 89 17.85 1.28 0.44
CA LEU A 89 18.55 0.98 1.67
C LEU A 89 17.82 -0.07 2.49
N TYR A 90 16.51 0.10 2.69
CA TYR A 90 15.69 -0.84 3.46
C TYR A 90 15.66 -2.24 2.82
N PHE A 91 15.31 -2.31 1.52
CA PHE A 91 15.14 -3.59 0.82
C PHE A 91 16.47 -4.29 0.48
N ARG A 92 17.59 -3.60 0.58
CA ARG A 92 18.92 -4.23 0.53
C ARG A 92 19.09 -5.26 1.65
N PHE A 93 18.57 -4.99 2.83
CA PHE A 93 18.68 -5.86 4.00
C PHE A 93 17.42 -6.68 4.27
N ARG A 94 16.33 -6.38 3.61
CA ARG A 94 15.04 -7.06 3.72
C ARG A 94 14.44 -7.27 2.33
N PRO A 95 15.05 -8.17 1.53
CA PRO A 95 14.62 -8.35 0.14
C PRO A 95 13.20 -8.89 0.05
N THR A 96 12.48 -8.49 -1.00
CA THR A 96 11.16 -9.01 -1.36
C THR A 96 11.17 -9.49 -2.81
N ARG A 97 10.29 -10.44 -3.15
CA ARG A 97 10.10 -10.90 -4.53
C ARG A 97 9.21 -9.97 -5.35
N ALA A 98 8.32 -9.21 -4.69
CA ALA A 98 7.49 -8.23 -5.37
C ALA A 98 8.36 -7.11 -5.98
N PRO A 99 8.22 -6.79 -7.26
CA PRO A 99 8.81 -5.58 -7.83
C PRO A 99 8.36 -4.34 -7.05
N LEU A 100 9.26 -3.37 -6.90
CA LEU A 100 9.08 -2.19 -6.07
C LEU A 100 9.27 -0.91 -6.86
N ALA A 101 8.39 0.08 -6.60
CA ALA A 101 8.54 1.46 -7.04
C ALA A 101 8.47 2.41 -5.84
N ALA A 102 9.14 3.55 -5.93
CA ALA A 102 9.13 4.58 -4.91
C ALA A 102 8.30 5.79 -5.36
N ASP A 103 7.38 6.25 -4.52
CA ASP A 103 6.50 7.41 -4.77
C ASP A 103 6.52 8.35 -3.55
N SER A 104 7.63 9.07 -3.38
CA SER A 104 7.80 9.99 -2.25
C SER A 104 6.71 11.05 -2.18
N GLU A 105 6.16 11.46 -3.33
CA GLU A 105 5.18 12.54 -3.42
C GLU A 105 3.71 12.05 -3.38
N LEU A 106 3.45 10.75 -3.16
CA LEU A 106 2.10 10.19 -3.14
C LEU A 106 1.29 10.49 -4.43
N ILE A 107 1.97 10.57 -5.57
CA ILE A 107 1.34 10.90 -6.86
C ILE A 107 0.30 9.82 -7.21
N THR A 108 0.68 8.55 -7.07
CA THR A 108 -0.20 7.43 -7.35
C THR A 108 -1.35 7.34 -6.34
N HIS A 109 -1.07 7.57 -5.05
CA HIS A 109 -2.12 7.57 -4.02
C HIS A 109 -3.22 8.58 -4.35
N ARG A 110 -2.85 9.82 -4.72
CA ARG A 110 -3.81 10.85 -5.11
C ARG A 110 -4.52 10.51 -6.41
N ALA A 111 -3.79 10.02 -7.43
CA ALA A 111 -4.37 9.68 -8.72
C ALA A 111 -5.42 8.55 -8.60
N TYR A 112 -5.18 7.57 -7.72
CA TYR A 112 -6.11 6.47 -7.44
C TYR A 112 -7.16 6.82 -6.38
N GLY A 113 -7.17 8.04 -5.84
CA GLY A 113 -8.13 8.50 -4.85
C GLY A 113 -8.02 7.79 -3.51
N LEU A 114 -6.81 7.33 -3.12
CA LEU A 114 -6.62 6.74 -1.80
C LEU A 114 -6.84 7.80 -0.71
N PRO A 115 -7.69 7.54 0.29
CA PRO A 115 -8.07 8.55 1.25
C PRO A 115 -6.91 9.08 2.07
N HIS A 116 -6.90 10.40 2.23
CA HIS A 116 -6.05 11.13 3.16
C HIS A 116 -6.97 12.04 3.98
N PRO A 117 -7.73 11.48 4.94
CA PRO A 117 -8.74 12.23 5.65
C PRO A 117 -8.14 13.42 6.42
N PRO A 118 -8.88 14.52 6.60
CA PRO A 118 -8.42 15.64 7.39
C PRO A 118 -8.23 15.22 8.85
N VAL A 119 -7.17 15.74 9.48
CA VAL A 119 -6.91 15.51 10.91
C VAL A 119 -7.86 16.37 11.71
N THR A 120 -8.93 15.76 12.25
CA THR A 120 -9.91 16.45 13.12
C THR A 120 -9.82 15.92 14.56
N PRO A 121 -10.32 16.67 15.55
CA PRO A 121 -10.40 16.19 16.93
C PRO A 121 -11.17 14.88 17.07
N GLU A 122 -12.24 14.70 16.28
CA GLU A 122 -13.08 13.49 16.26
C GLU A 122 -12.30 12.29 15.72
N LEU A 123 -11.58 12.45 14.60
CA LEU A 123 -10.71 11.41 14.07
C LEU A 123 -9.63 11.03 15.07
N MET A 124 -8.99 12.01 15.71
CA MET A 124 -7.95 11.76 16.71
C MET A 124 -8.49 11.07 17.96
N ALA A 125 -9.71 11.40 18.38
CA ALA A 125 -10.39 10.70 19.49
C ALA A 125 -10.69 9.25 19.10
N ALA A 126 -11.23 9.02 17.90
CA ALA A 126 -11.51 7.68 17.40
C ALA A 126 -10.23 6.82 17.28
N ILE A 127 -9.14 7.39 16.76
CA ILE A 127 -7.82 6.71 16.68
C ILE A 127 -7.33 6.29 18.06
N ARG A 128 -7.43 7.15 19.08
CA ARG A 128 -7.00 6.82 20.44
C ARG A 128 -7.86 5.75 21.11
N GLN A 129 -9.14 5.68 20.80
CA GLN A 129 -10.08 4.73 21.41
C GLN A 129 -10.11 3.37 20.72
N THR A 130 -9.83 3.34 19.40
CA THR A 130 -9.91 2.10 18.62
C THR A 130 -8.71 1.20 18.94
N ARG A 131 -9.00 -0.04 19.29
CA ARG A 131 -7.99 -1.09 19.56
C ARG A 131 -7.91 -2.03 18.37
N ILE A 132 -6.68 -2.36 17.94
CA ILE A 132 -6.43 -3.22 16.79
C ILE A 132 -5.30 -4.22 17.04
N ASN A 133 -5.37 -5.36 16.39
CA ASN A 133 -4.28 -6.34 16.23
C ASN A 133 -4.39 -6.96 14.83
N PRO A 134 -4.18 -6.17 13.76
CA PRO A 134 -4.48 -6.61 12.39
C PRO A 134 -3.53 -7.70 11.88
N THR A 135 -2.37 -7.85 12.50
CA THR A 135 -1.36 -8.84 12.13
C THR A 135 -1.41 -10.10 12.99
N GLY A 136 -2.12 -10.06 14.11
CA GLY A 136 -2.15 -11.15 15.09
C GLY A 136 -0.84 -11.35 15.87
N GLU A 137 0.13 -10.41 15.76
CA GLU A 137 1.45 -10.54 16.41
C GLU A 137 1.49 -10.01 17.83
N LEU A 138 0.50 -9.22 18.22
CA LEU A 138 0.35 -8.73 19.58
C LEU A 138 -0.42 -9.78 20.42
N SER A 139 -0.12 -9.84 21.72
CA SER A 139 -0.84 -10.72 22.66
C SER A 139 -2.32 -10.34 22.79
N GLU A 140 -2.64 -9.06 22.63
CA GLU A 140 -3.99 -8.51 22.65
C GLU A 140 -4.10 -7.28 21.74
N PRO A 141 -5.32 -6.86 21.34
CA PRO A 141 -5.50 -5.60 20.61
C PRO A 141 -5.07 -4.41 21.46
N LEU A 142 -4.28 -3.49 20.88
CA LEU A 142 -3.81 -2.25 21.50
C LEU A 142 -4.49 -1.02 20.87
N PRO A 143 -4.57 0.11 21.60
CA PRO A 143 -4.92 1.39 20.99
C PRO A 143 -4.03 1.69 19.78
N ILE A 144 -4.59 2.22 18.70
CA ILE A 144 -3.85 2.44 17.44
C ILE A 144 -2.49 3.14 17.66
N PRO A 145 -2.35 4.19 18.49
CA PRO A 145 -1.06 4.85 18.70
C PRO A 145 0.02 3.95 19.34
N GLU A 146 -0.40 2.92 20.07
CA GLU A 146 0.51 2.01 20.77
C GLU A 146 0.95 0.83 19.90
N VAL A 147 0.21 0.53 18.82
CA VAL A 147 0.48 -0.62 17.96
C VAL A 147 1.79 -0.49 17.19
N THR A 148 2.08 0.70 16.63
CA THR A 148 3.32 0.91 15.87
C THR A 148 4.57 0.70 16.71
N PRO A 149 4.73 1.33 17.88
CA PRO A 149 5.91 1.08 18.73
C PRO A 149 6.02 -0.38 19.20
N ALA A 150 4.88 -1.02 19.50
CA ALA A 150 4.87 -2.43 19.91
C ALA A 150 5.35 -3.37 18.79
N LEU A 151 4.85 -3.18 17.56
CA LEU A 151 5.27 -3.96 16.40
C LEU A 151 6.72 -3.65 15.99
N ASP A 152 7.16 -2.40 16.07
CA ASP A 152 8.56 -2.03 15.80
C ASP A 152 9.52 -2.76 16.73
N LYS A 153 9.17 -2.87 18.02
CA LYS A 153 9.95 -3.65 19.00
C LYS A 153 9.98 -5.14 18.63
N ILE A 154 8.85 -5.73 18.25
CA ILE A 154 8.78 -7.14 17.82
C ILE A 154 9.62 -7.36 16.55
N HIS A 155 9.56 -6.44 15.60
CA HIS A 155 10.26 -6.54 14.31
C HIS A 155 11.75 -6.12 14.38
N GLY A 156 12.25 -5.66 15.54
CA GLY A 156 13.59 -5.11 15.65
C GLY A 156 13.84 -3.93 14.70
N PHE A 157 12.81 -3.08 14.51
CA PHE A 157 12.88 -1.93 13.62
C PHE A 157 13.04 -0.64 14.43
N THR A 158 14.03 0.16 14.04
CA THR A 158 14.22 1.51 14.57
C THR A 158 14.01 2.50 13.44
N PRO A 159 12.98 3.37 13.52
CA PRO A 159 12.75 4.39 12.50
C PRO A 159 13.94 5.34 12.37
N SER A 160 14.30 5.65 11.13
CA SER A 160 15.29 6.70 10.81
C SER A 160 14.63 8.08 10.79
N ASP A 161 15.43 9.15 10.72
CA ASP A 161 14.94 10.52 10.53
C ASP A 161 14.08 10.66 9.26
N ARG A 162 14.38 9.87 8.23
CA ARG A 162 13.59 9.85 7.00
C ARG A 162 12.23 9.21 7.23
N ASP A 163 12.16 8.13 7.99
CA ASP A 163 10.91 7.47 8.36
C ASP A 163 10.02 8.40 9.19
N HIS A 164 10.59 9.17 10.10
CA HIS A 164 9.87 10.19 10.86
C HIS A 164 9.28 11.27 9.94
N LYS A 165 10.08 11.84 9.04
CA LYS A 165 9.62 12.83 8.05
C LYS A 165 8.53 12.27 7.14
N ASP A 166 8.67 11.03 6.69
CA ASP A 166 7.65 10.35 5.89
C ASP A 166 6.36 10.16 6.69
N SER A 167 6.45 9.76 7.97
CA SER A 167 5.29 9.61 8.85
C SER A 167 4.54 10.93 9.04
N GLU A 168 5.24 12.01 9.38
CA GLU A 168 4.65 13.35 9.57
C GLU A 168 3.93 13.84 8.31
N ARG A 169 4.57 13.67 7.15
CA ARG A 169 4.03 14.13 5.87
C ARG A 169 2.84 13.30 5.39
N GLN A 170 2.80 12.02 5.72
CA GLN A 170 1.82 11.09 5.18
C GLN A 170 0.64 10.83 6.12
N PHE A 171 0.71 11.21 7.38
CA PHE A 171 -0.39 10.98 8.31
C PHE A 171 -1.61 11.85 7.96
N PRO A 172 -2.81 11.29 7.88
CA PRO A 172 -3.22 9.90 8.07
C PRO A 172 -3.54 9.14 6.76
N GLN A 173 -2.63 9.14 5.79
CA GLN A 173 -2.78 8.46 4.50
C GLN A 173 -3.18 6.99 4.66
N LEU A 174 -4.17 6.53 3.90
CA LEU A 174 -4.56 5.13 3.81
C LEU A 174 -3.86 4.42 2.63
N LYS A 175 -3.81 3.10 2.68
CA LYS A 175 -3.25 2.25 1.63
C LYS A 175 -4.37 1.57 0.84
N GLY A 176 -4.04 1.07 -0.36
CA GLY A 176 -4.99 0.37 -1.20
C GLY A 176 -4.33 -0.59 -2.18
N GLN A 177 -5.12 -1.53 -2.70
CA GLN A 177 -4.71 -2.49 -3.70
C GLN A 177 -5.70 -2.46 -4.85
N PHE A 178 -5.19 -2.55 -6.08
CA PHE A 178 -5.98 -2.50 -7.29
C PHE A 178 -5.49 -3.57 -8.27
N LEU A 179 -6.38 -4.43 -8.74
CA LEU A 179 -6.08 -5.35 -9.82
C LEU A 179 -6.51 -4.70 -11.13
N VAL A 180 -5.54 -4.42 -11.97
CA VAL A 180 -5.72 -3.78 -13.28
C VAL A 180 -5.54 -4.83 -14.35
N ASP A 181 -6.47 -4.93 -15.31
CA ASP A 181 -6.38 -5.85 -16.43
C ASP A 181 -5.44 -5.34 -17.54
N ARG A 182 -5.30 -6.13 -18.61
CA ARG A 182 -4.45 -5.78 -19.78
C ARG A 182 -4.89 -4.50 -20.49
N ASP A 183 -6.18 -4.19 -20.45
CA ASP A 183 -6.74 -3.02 -21.10
C ASP A 183 -6.57 -1.76 -20.24
N GLY A 184 -6.00 -1.91 -19.07
CA GLY A 184 -5.80 -0.82 -18.11
C GLY A 184 -7.05 -0.47 -17.30
N ILE A 185 -8.00 -1.40 -17.18
CA ILE A 185 -9.22 -1.22 -16.40
C ILE A 185 -9.07 -1.88 -15.03
N VAL A 186 -9.45 -1.18 -13.98
CA VAL A 186 -9.51 -1.74 -12.63
C VAL A 186 -10.62 -2.80 -12.58
N ARG A 187 -10.30 -4.01 -12.14
CA ARG A 187 -11.25 -5.13 -12.01
C ARG A 187 -11.54 -5.48 -10.55
N TRP A 188 -10.64 -5.12 -9.66
CA TRP A 188 -10.82 -5.32 -8.23
C TRP A 188 -10.09 -4.22 -7.47
N ALA A 189 -10.67 -3.78 -6.36
CA ALA A 189 -10.08 -2.80 -5.46
C ALA A 189 -10.32 -3.19 -4.00
N ASN A 190 -9.31 -2.96 -3.17
CA ASN A 190 -9.41 -3.06 -1.72
C ASN A 190 -8.78 -1.82 -1.10
N ILE A 191 -9.59 -1.04 -0.40
CA ILE A 191 -9.16 0.19 0.26
C ILE A 191 -9.17 -0.05 1.77
N GLU A 192 -8.08 0.27 2.42
CA GLU A 192 -7.95 0.16 3.88
C GLU A 192 -9.09 0.89 4.58
N THR A 193 -9.62 0.33 5.62
CA THR A 193 -10.74 0.83 6.44
C THR A 193 -12.12 0.85 5.77
N PHE A 194 -12.27 0.68 4.46
CA PHE A 194 -13.57 0.81 3.79
C PHE A 194 -14.62 -0.22 4.24
N LYS A 195 -14.18 -1.43 4.57
CA LYS A 195 -15.09 -2.51 5.00
C LYS A 195 -15.39 -2.49 6.51
N GLU A 196 -14.41 -2.09 7.30
CA GLU A 196 -14.45 -2.30 8.75
C GLU A 196 -14.17 -1.00 9.55
N GLY A 197 -14.12 0.15 8.90
CA GLY A 197 -13.72 1.40 9.56
C GLY A 197 -12.31 1.29 10.15
N LEU A 198 -12.03 2.00 11.24
CA LEU A 198 -10.71 2.02 11.88
C LEU A 198 -10.24 0.65 12.40
N THR A 199 -11.15 -0.30 12.67
CA THR A 199 -10.78 -1.67 13.06
C THR A 199 -10.12 -2.46 11.93
N GLY A 200 -10.29 -2.02 10.68
CA GLY A 200 -9.62 -2.54 9.50
C GLY A 200 -8.24 -1.94 9.23
N LEU A 201 -7.80 -0.96 10.03
CA LEU A 201 -6.49 -0.34 9.85
C LEU A 201 -5.37 -1.38 10.00
N GLY A 202 -4.44 -1.38 9.07
CA GLY A 202 -3.32 -2.31 9.04
C GLY A 202 -3.62 -3.64 8.36
N LYS A 203 -4.87 -4.01 8.12
CA LYS A 203 -5.21 -5.24 7.39
C LYS A 203 -4.71 -5.18 5.94
N PHE A 204 -4.37 -6.33 5.41
CA PHE A 204 -3.97 -6.56 4.03
C PHE A 204 -4.71 -7.79 3.49
N PRO A 205 -5.10 -7.81 2.21
CA PRO A 205 -5.75 -8.97 1.62
C PRO A 205 -4.91 -10.23 1.80
N THR A 206 -5.56 -11.34 2.09
CA THR A 206 -4.88 -12.63 2.13
C THR A 206 -4.42 -13.05 0.73
N GLU A 207 -3.48 -13.98 0.65
CA GLU A 207 -3.10 -14.56 -0.64
C GLU A 207 -4.31 -15.16 -1.37
N GLN A 208 -5.24 -15.79 -0.63
CA GLN A 208 -6.48 -16.34 -1.19
C GLN A 208 -7.39 -15.28 -1.78
N ASP A 209 -7.53 -14.11 -1.13
CA ASP A 209 -8.31 -12.99 -1.67
C ASP A 209 -7.71 -12.48 -2.99
N MET A 210 -6.38 -12.33 -3.04
CA MET A 210 -5.67 -11.89 -4.23
C MET A 210 -5.78 -12.91 -5.37
N ILE A 211 -5.66 -14.21 -5.07
CA ILE A 211 -5.85 -15.31 -6.03
C ILE A 211 -7.29 -15.35 -6.55
N ALA A 212 -8.28 -15.16 -5.66
CA ALA A 212 -9.69 -15.12 -6.07
C ALA A 212 -9.96 -13.96 -7.04
N ALA A 213 -9.43 -12.77 -6.74
CA ALA A 213 -9.51 -11.62 -7.63
C ALA A 213 -8.82 -11.87 -8.99
N ALA A 214 -7.64 -12.50 -8.99
CA ALA A 214 -6.90 -12.85 -10.20
C ALA A 214 -7.66 -13.87 -11.07
N ARG A 215 -8.31 -14.87 -10.47
CA ARG A 215 -9.13 -15.86 -11.19
C ARG A 215 -10.36 -15.25 -11.83
N ALA A 216 -10.96 -14.25 -11.19
CA ALA A 216 -12.12 -13.54 -11.72
C ALA A 216 -11.83 -12.74 -13.02
N LEU A 217 -10.56 -12.49 -13.36
CA LEU A 217 -10.19 -11.87 -14.64
C LEU A 217 -10.37 -12.81 -15.85
N LYS A 218 -10.49 -14.12 -15.64
CA LYS A 218 -10.54 -15.13 -16.70
C LYS A 218 -11.95 -15.55 -17.06
N GLY A 219 -12.94 -15.08 -16.34
CA GLY A 219 -14.37 -15.26 -16.62
C GLY A 219 -14.94 -14.04 -17.32
#